data_408a4903aff99c21259dd4824c9238fc
#
_entry.id   408a4903aff99c21259dd4824c9238fc
#
_cell.length_a   1.000
_cell.length_b   1.000
_cell.length_c   1.000
_cell.angle_alpha   90.00
_cell.angle_beta   90.00
_cell.angle_gamma   90.00
#
_symmetry.space_group_name_H-M   'P 1'
#
loop_
_entity.id
_entity.type
_entity.pdbx_description
1 polymer ?
#
loop_
_entity_poly.entity_id
_entity_poly.type
_entity_poly.pdbx_seq_one_letter_code
_entity_poly.pdbx_strand_id
1 'polypeptide(L)'
;LMATGVSQAAEPPTMKMTTDIPPGIITPDTIETRLGDLNFFDGVPDDETVQKAYNFLDFQNAVQAYMGGIKSASMDAIRKGILEFGPANTTAVLFEDLMDSKALFLTANTTSVYMFSWLQLGDEPMVIETPPDVLGIIDDHWFKYVTDFGRLGPDKGQGGKFLILPPGYDGEVPEGYHVARTNTYGNWVIWRGFQVDGSTKPAVEATKKSFRIYPLSQKDNPPKMTFVNASGKPVNTIHRMDYHVFEEINEVVQAEPSFGESPEILGALAAIGVKKGQPFEPDERMKKILTAAAAAGAMAVKTVWAKPRDEMFYFYPGESNWMNPFPGGEYTWVHEGATLLNARAGFHFYATGITPAMAKKIIGKGSKYAYTYLDADGNPLDGGKTYKVHVPPNVPAKDFWSFTLYDNQTRSMLQTDERFPGIDDKRPGMIKNADE
;
A
#
# COMPACT_ATOMS: atom_id res chain seq x y z
N LEU A 1 -44.52 52.48 38.81
CA LEU A 1 -44.26 52.81 37.40
C LEU A 1 -42.73 52.71 37.13
N MET A 2 -42.29 51.57 36.60
CA MET A 2 -40.94 51.41 36.10
C MET A 2 -40.93 51.84 34.61
N ALA A 3 -40.22 52.87 34.30
CA ALA A 3 -39.99 53.31 32.92
C ALA A 3 -38.90 52.43 32.33
N THR A 4 -39.28 51.55 31.40
CA THR A 4 -38.33 50.82 30.52
C THR A 4 -37.82 51.80 29.48
N GLY A 5 -36.62 52.35 29.70
CA GLY A 5 -35.90 53.08 28.69
C GLY A 5 -35.48 52.16 27.56
N VAL A 6 -36.07 52.30 26.40
CA VAL A 6 -35.53 51.71 25.16
C VAL A 6 -34.25 52.44 24.85
N SER A 7 -33.12 51.82 25.05
CA SER A 7 -31.84 52.31 24.58
C SER A 7 -31.90 52.34 23.03
N GLN A 8 -31.99 53.54 22.44
CA GLN A 8 -31.76 53.75 21.02
C GLN A 8 -30.31 53.36 20.76
N ALA A 9 -30.09 52.35 19.94
CA ALA A 9 -28.76 52.00 19.48
C ALA A 9 -28.16 53.27 18.79
N ALA A 10 -27.00 53.68 19.26
CA ALA A 10 -26.31 54.80 18.66
C ALA A 10 -25.97 54.45 17.19
N GLU A 11 -26.20 55.42 16.28
CA GLU A 11 -25.78 55.22 14.91
C GLU A 11 -24.28 54.92 14.89
N PRO A 12 -23.86 53.93 14.08
CA PRO A 12 -22.44 53.59 13.98
C PRO A 12 -21.60 54.79 13.58
N PRO A 13 -20.41 54.96 14.14
CA PRO A 13 -19.57 56.13 13.84
C PRO A 13 -19.20 56.16 12.37
N THR A 14 -19.34 57.31 11.72
CA THR A 14 -18.91 57.54 10.33
C THR A 14 -17.39 57.52 10.26
N MET A 15 -16.82 56.59 9.49
CA MET A 15 -15.38 56.51 9.28
C MET A 15 -14.87 57.71 8.44
N LYS A 16 -13.76 58.30 8.85
CA LYS A 16 -13.15 59.44 8.18
C LYS A 16 -12.24 59.05 7.02
N MET A 17 -11.77 57.84 6.97
CA MET A 17 -10.94 57.28 5.89
C MET A 17 -11.53 55.93 5.49
N THR A 18 -11.88 55.78 4.21
CA THR A 18 -12.46 54.55 3.66
C THR A 18 -11.66 54.12 2.44
N THR A 19 -11.43 52.81 2.36
CA THR A 19 -10.92 52.14 1.16
C THR A 19 -12.08 51.28 0.63
N ASP A 20 -12.23 51.24 -0.69
CA ASP A 20 -13.18 50.32 -1.33
C ASP A 20 -12.86 48.89 -0.96
N ILE A 21 -13.80 48.21 -0.33
CA ILE A 21 -13.64 46.83 0.13
C ILE A 21 -14.17 45.89 -0.95
N PRO A 22 -13.30 45.06 -1.59
CA PRO A 22 -13.77 44.11 -2.58
C PRO A 22 -14.74 43.10 -1.94
N PRO A 23 -15.89 42.77 -2.57
CA PRO A 23 -16.84 41.80 -2.03
C PRO A 23 -16.23 40.42 -1.72
N GLY A 24 -15.17 40.04 -2.45
CA GLY A 24 -14.49 38.75 -2.27
C GLY A 24 -13.68 38.58 -0.98
N ILE A 25 -13.51 39.65 -0.18
CA ILE A 25 -12.85 39.56 1.15
C ILE A 25 -13.82 39.78 2.31
N ILE A 26 -15.12 39.90 2.03
CA ILE A 26 -16.18 40.05 3.03
C ILE A 26 -16.88 38.69 3.22
N THR A 27 -17.12 38.31 4.47
CA THR A 27 -17.94 37.14 4.77
C THR A 27 -19.40 37.58 4.81
N PRO A 28 -20.29 37.05 3.93
CA PRO A 28 -21.73 37.30 4.03
C PRO A 28 -22.31 36.74 5.32
N ASP A 29 -23.43 37.30 5.80
CA ASP A 29 -24.12 36.82 7.01
C ASP A 29 -24.60 35.38 6.87
N THR A 30 -24.92 34.94 5.64
CA THR A 30 -25.28 33.55 5.34
C THR A 30 -24.61 33.09 4.05
N ILE A 31 -24.04 31.87 4.09
CA ILE A 31 -23.43 31.20 2.93
C ILE A 31 -24.12 29.86 2.72
N GLU A 32 -24.79 29.65 1.58
CA GLU A 32 -25.36 28.38 1.18
C GLU A 32 -24.26 27.43 0.71
N THR A 33 -24.20 26.23 1.28
CA THR A 33 -23.20 25.21 0.95
C THR A 33 -23.79 23.80 0.89
N ARG A 34 -22.96 22.84 0.49
CA ARG A 34 -23.33 21.41 0.61
C ARG A 34 -23.51 20.93 2.06
N LEU A 35 -23.06 21.70 3.03
CA LEU A 35 -23.23 21.44 4.46
C LEU A 35 -24.52 22.08 5.01
N GLY A 36 -25.31 22.69 4.14
CA GLY A 36 -26.43 23.58 4.49
C GLY A 36 -25.95 25.02 4.66
N ASP A 37 -26.81 25.84 5.22
CA ASP A 37 -26.51 27.24 5.48
C ASP A 37 -25.50 27.40 6.60
N LEU A 38 -24.51 28.25 6.37
CA LEU A 38 -23.50 28.67 7.34
C LEU A 38 -23.77 30.13 7.67
N ASN A 39 -24.00 30.45 8.94
CA ASN A 39 -24.38 31.77 9.40
C ASN A 39 -23.25 32.44 10.17
N PHE A 40 -23.11 33.75 9.92
CA PHE A 40 -22.04 34.56 10.49
C PHE A 40 -22.62 35.89 10.99
N PHE A 41 -22.03 36.42 12.03
CA PHE A 41 -22.23 37.77 12.47
C PHE A 41 -20.89 38.49 12.39
N ASP A 42 -20.78 39.49 11.50
CA ASP A 42 -19.54 40.24 11.29
C ASP A 42 -18.31 39.34 11.01
N GLY A 43 -18.52 38.26 10.22
CA GLY A 43 -17.49 37.29 9.88
C GLY A 43 -17.21 36.24 10.97
N VAL A 44 -17.89 36.29 12.12
CA VAL A 44 -17.80 35.31 13.21
C VAL A 44 -18.92 34.27 13.05
N PRO A 45 -18.61 32.94 12.93
CA PRO A 45 -19.63 31.93 12.77
C PRO A 45 -20.46 31.74 14.05
N ASP A 46 -21.74 31.44 13.89
CA ASP A 46 -22.60 30.98 15.00
C ASP A 46 -22.21 29.56 15.46
N ASP A 47 -22.74 29.13 16.62
CA ASP A 47 -22.40 27.82 17.22
C ASP A 47 -22.80 26.64 16.33
N GLU A 48 -23.87 26.73 15.56
CA GLU A 48 -24.30 25.69 14.62
C GLU A 48 -23.32 25.57 13.45
N THR A 49 -22.91 26.71 12.89
CA THR A 49 -21.90 26.78 11.83
C THR A 49 -20.55 26.25 12.32
N VAL A 50 -20.13 26.58 13.54
CA VAL A 50 -18.92 26.04 14.18
C VAL A 50 -18.97 24.50 14.22
N GLN A 51 -20.11 23.95 14.68
CA GLN A 51 -20.26 22.49 14.76
C GLN A 51 -20.25 21.82 13.39
N LYS A 52 -20.91 22.40 12.38
CA LYS A 52 -20.88 21.93 10.99
C LYS A 52 -19.46 21.95 10.43
N ALA A 53 -18.73 23.03 10.65
CA ALA A 53 -17.36 23.22 10.17
C ALA A 53 -16.39 22.20 10.78
N TYR A 54 -16.44 21.97 12.11
CA TYR A 54 -15.60 20.97 12.75
C TYR A 54 -15.95 19.54 12.34
N ASN A 55 -17.22 19.20 12.21
CA ASN A 55 -17.62 17.88 11.71
C ASN A 55 -17.11 17.63 10.29
N PHE A 56 -17.13 18.65 9.43
CA PHE A 56 -16.60 18.58 8.07
C PHE A 56 -15.08 18.45 8.06
N LEU A 57 -14.35 19.25 8.85
CA LEU A 57 -12.89 19.20 8.96
C LEU A 57 -12.43 17.83 9.48
N ASP A 58 -13.07 17.30 10.51
CA ASP A 58 -12.76 15.98 11.06
C ASP A 58 -13.00 14.88 10.01
N PHE A 59 -14.12 14.94 9.27
CA PHE A 59 -14.40 13.99 8.20
C PHE A 59 -13.38 14.09 7.06
N GLN A 60 -13.04 15.31 6.63
CA GLN A 60 -12.05 15.53 5.58
C GLN A 60 -10.67 15.01 5.99
N ASN A 61 -10.23 15.32 7.21
CA ASN A 61 -8.96 14.83 7.75
C ASN A 61 -8.96 13.31 7.85
N ALA A 62 -10.08 12.71 8.26
CA ALA A 62 -10.21 11.25 8.34
C ALA A 62 -10.12 10.56 6.96
N VAL A 63 -10.74 11.13 5.92
CA VAL A 63 -10.59 10.63 4.54
C VAL A 63 -9.14 10.77 4.06
N GLN A 64 -8.48 11.90 4.33
CA GLN A 64 -7.07 12.09 4.00
C GLN A 64 -6.16 11.13 4.77
N ALA A 65 -6.41 10.92 6.06
CA ALA A 65 -5.72 9.96 6.90
C ALA A 65 -5.89 8.52 6.36
N TYR A 66 -7.09 8.14 5.91
CA TYR A 66 -7.34 6.87 5.23
C TYR A 66 -6.49 6.75 3.96
N MET A 67 -6.61 7.72 3.04
CA MET A 67 -5.93 7.69 1.74
C MET A 67 -4.40 7.72 1.87
N GLY A 68 -3.87 8.45 2.84
CA GLY A 68 -2.44 8.53 3.13
C GLY A 68 -1.89 7.34 3.90
N GLY A 69 -2.70 6.81 4.83
CA GLY A 69 -2.32 5.75 5.77
C GLY A 69 -2.57 4.32 5.27
N ILE A 70 -3.39 4.12 4.22
CA ILE A 70 -3.76 2.78 3.76
C ILE A 70 -2.55 1.88 3.45
N LYS A 71 -1.45 2.45 2.99
CA LYS A 71 -0.21 1.73 2.73
C LYS A 71 0.39 1.11 3.99
N SER A 72 0.33 1.82 5.14
CA SER A 72 0.81 1.28 6.42
C SER A 72 -0.13 0.22 6.98
N ALA A 73 -1.45 0.38 6.85
CA ALA A 73 -2.40 -0.67 7.20
C ALA A 73 -2.18 -1.94 6.35
N SER A 74 -1.90 -1.78 5.05
CA SER A 74 -1.57 -2.91 4.17
C SER A 74 -0.29 -3.63 4.62
N MET A 75 0.76 -2.90 5.00
CA MET A 75 2.00 -3.49 5.49
C MET A 75 1.83 -4.14 6.87
N ASP A 76 1.05 -3.54 7.76
CA ASP A 76 0.77 -4.13 9.08
C ASP A 76 -0.04 -5.44 8.99
N ALA A 77 -0.99 -5.50 8.06
CA ALA A 77 -1.72 -6.74 7.78
C ALA A 77 -0.79 -7.86 7.25
N ILE A 78 0.17 -7.51 6.39
CA ILE A 78 1.22 -8.45 5.95
C ILE A 78 2.07 -8.91 7.14
N ARG A 79 2.51 -8.00 8.00
CA ARG A 79 3.26 -8.29 9.22
C ARG A 79 2.50 -9.30 10.10
N LYS A 80 1.24 -9.01 10.39
CA LYS A 80 0.38 -9.87 11.21
C LYS A 80 0.25 -11.27 10.62
N GLY A 81 -0.04 -11.37 9.32
CA GLY A 81 -0.14 -12.67 8.65
C GLY A 81 1.16 -13.47 8.64
N ILE A 82 2.32 -12.83 8.47
CA ILE A 82 3.62 -13.52 8.55
C ILE A 82 3.88 -14.02 9.98
N LEU A 83 3.59 -13.20 10.99
CA LEU A 83 3.85 -13.54 12.39
C LEU A 83 2.94 -14.64 12.93
N GLU A 84 1.83 -14.99 12.27
CA GLU A 84 1.05 -16.20 12.58
C GLU A 84 1.86 -17.49 12.40
N PHE A 85 2.87 -17.50 11.53
CA PHE A 85 3.73 -18.66 11.28
C PHE A 85 4.93 -18.77 12.24
N GLY A 86 5.27 -17.69 12.93
CA GLY A 86 6.37 -17.66 13.89
C GLY A 86 6.98 -16.28 14.07
N PRO A 87 7.92 -16.15 15.01
CA PRO A 87 8.49 -14.86 15.40
C PRO A 87 9.34 -14.22 14.29
N ALA A 88 9.40 -12.89 14.33
CA ALA A 88 10.28 -12.08 13.48
C ALA A 88 11.73 -12.52 13.56
N ASN A 89 12.52 -12.20 12.56
CA ASN A 89 13.96 -12.45 12.44
C ASN A 89 14.40 -13.92 12.41
N THR A 90 13.54 -14.84 12.83
CA THR A 90 13.89 -16.27 12.95
C THR A 90 13.02 -17.18 12.09
N THR A 91 11.93 -16.67 11.53
CA THR A 91 10.99 -17.46 10.71
C THR A 91 11.00 -16.98 9.27
N ALA A 92 11.14 -17.93 8.35
CA ALA A 92 10.90 -17.75 6.93
C ALA A 92 9.68 -18.61 6.52
N VAL A 93 8.70 -17.97 5.90
CA VAL A 93 7.44 -18.57 5.42
C VAL A 93 7.59 -18.87 3.94
N LEU A 94 7.48 -20.11 3.54
CA LEU A 94 7.69 -20.58 2.18
C LEU A 94 6.42 -21.23 1.62
N PHE A 95 6.01 -20.83 0.42
CA PHE A 95 4.95 -21.51 -0.32
C PHE A 95 5.58 -22.54 -1.26
N GLU A 96 6.03 -23.66 -0.68
CA GLU A 96 6.87 -24.66 -1.34
C GLU A 96 6.20 -25.34 -2.55
N ASP A 97 4.85 -25.45 -2.53
CA ASP A 97 4.03 -25.98 -3.63
C ASP A 97 3.25 -24.88 -4.36
N LEU A 98 3.81 -23.67 -4.42
CA LEU A 98 3.19 -22.45 -4.87
C LEU A 98 2.11 -21.91 -3.92
N MET A 99 1.79 -20.62 -4.06
CA MET A 99 0.70 -19.99 -3.32
C MET A 99 -0.63 -20.30 -4.01
N ASP A 100 -1.59 -20.80 -3.28
CA ASP A 100 -2.94 -21.06 -3.76
C ASP A 100 -3.94 -19.99 -3.25
N SER A 101 -5.19 -20.13 -3.67
CA SER A 101 -6.27 -19.18 -3.33
C SER A 101 -6.68 -19.17 -1.86
N LYS A 102 -6.20 -20.11 -1.02
CA LYS A 102 -6.44 -20.06 0.43
C LYS A 102 -5.71 -18.95 1.14
N ALA A 103 -4.57 -18.51 0.57
CA ALA A 103 -3.87 -17.34 1.09
C ALA A 103 -4.58 -16.08 0.63
N LEU A 104 -5.11 -15.30 1.58
CA LEU A 104 -5.61 -13.96 1.31
C LEU A 104 -4.41 -13.01 1.20
N PHE A 105 -3.89 -12.89 -0.01
CA PHE A 105 -2.72 -12.11 -0.34
C PHE A 105 -2.96 -11.33 -1.65
N LEU A 106 -2.61 -10.04 -1.63
CA LEU A 106 -2.82 -9.14 -2.77
C LEU A 106 -1.85 -9.48 -3.91
N THR A 107 -2.35 -9.52 -5.13
CA THR A 107 -1.57 -9.68 -6.38
C THR A 107 -0.59 -10.84 -6.44
N ALA A 108 -0.84 -11.92 -5.69
CA ALA A 108 -0.07 -13.15 -5.85
C ALA A 108 -0.27 -13.76 -7.25
N ASN A 109 0.73 -14.51 -7.74
CA ASN A 109 0.59 -15.38 -8.89
C ASN A 109 0.82 -16.84 -8.49
N THR A 110 0.48 -17.75 -9.39
CA THR A 110 0.58 -19.21 -9.19
C THR A 110 1.76 -19.82 -9.93
N THR A 111 2.73 -19.00 -10.35
CA THR A 111 3.84 -19.40 -11.23
C THR A 111 5.19 -19.36 -10.53
N SER A 112 5.38 -18.44 -9.58
CA SER A 112 6.63 -18.29 -8.83
C SER A 112 6.49 -18.72 -7.36
N VAL A 113 7.60 -19.17 -6.76
CA VAL A 113 7.66 -19.61 -5.37
C VAL A 113 7.79 -18.39 -4.46
N TYR A 114 6.71 -18.05 -3.76
CA TYR A 114 6.73 -16.94 -2.80
C TYR A 114 7.34 -17.35 -1.47
N MET A 115 8.14 -16.45 -0.91
CA MET A 115 8.82 -16.60 0.35
C MET A 115 8.84 -15.27 1.09
N PHE A 116 8.55 -15.30 2.41
CA PHE A 116 8.41 -14.11 3.25
C PHE A 116 9.18 -14.25 4.54
N SER A 117 9.65 -13.12 5.08
CA SER A 117 10.07 -12.98 6.46
C SER A 117 9.76 -11.57 6.96
N TRP A 118 9.55 -11.42 8.25
CA TRP A 118 9.47 -10.11 8.88
C TRP A 118 10.81 -9.81 9.54
N LEU A 119 11.44 -8.71 9.14
CA LEU A 119 12.63 -8.15 9.74
C LEU A 119 12.22 -7.10 10.76
N GLN A 120 12.52 -7.34 12.02
CA GLN A 120 12.36 -6.38 13.10
C GLN A 120 13.73 -5.92 13.56
N LEU A 121 14.06 -4.65 13.30
CA LEU A 121 15.30 -4.02 13.75
C LEU A 121 15.19 -3.58 15.20
N GLY A 122 16.33 -3.57 15.87
CA GLY A 122 16.57 -2.89 17.13
C GLY A 122 17.54 -1.72 16.92
N ASP A 123 18.42 -1.51 17.90
CA ASP A 123 19.41 -0.42 17.84
C ASP A 123 20.64 -0.78 17.00
N GLU A 124 20.87 -2.07 16.73
CA GLU A 124 21.99 -2.54 15.91
C GLU A 124 21.57 -2.96 14.50
N PRO A 125 22.50 -2.88 13.52
CA PRO A 125 22.26 -3.38 12.18
C PRO A 125 21.98 -4.87 12.14
N MET A 126 21.09 -5.26 11.21
CA MET A 126 20.77 -6.67 10.94
C MET A 126 21.37 -7.12 9.61
N VAL A 127 21.89 -8.33 9.60
CA VAL A 127 22.38 -8.98 8.38
C VAL A 127 21.29 -9.89 7.81
N ILE A 128 21.10 -9.80 6.51
CA ILE A 128 20.28 -10.76 5.73
C ILE A 128 21.21 -11.46 4.74
N GLU A 129 21.38 -12.77 4.88
CA GLU A 129 21.99 -13.60 3.83
C GLU A 129 20.91 -14.04 2.86
N THR A 130 21.09 -13.75 1.58
CA THR A 130 20.07 -13.96 0.55
C THR A 130 20.43 -15.13 -0.35
N PRO A 131 19.41 -15.91 -0.82
CA PRO A 131 19.65 -16.97 -1.78
C PRO A 131 19.99 -16.43 -3.18
N PRO A 132 20.71 -17.21 -3.99
CA PRO A 132 20.95 -16.86 -5.38
C PRO A 132 19.67 -17.02 -6.21
N ASP A 133 19.67 -16.37 -7.36
CA ASP A 133 18.69 -16.52 -8.45
C ASP A 133 17.22 -16.28 -8.03
N VAL A 134 17.00 -15.26 -7.21
CA VAL A 134 15.68 -14.83 -6.78
C VAL A 134 15.36 -13.41 -7.25
N LEU A 135 14.09 -13.04 -7.17
CA LEU A 135 13.64 -11.64 -7.19
C LEU A 135 13.22 -11.27 -5.77
N GLY A 136 14.01 -10.49 -5.08
CA GLY A 136 13.78 -10.10 -3.70
C GLY A 136 13.68 -8.60 -3.52
N ILE A 137 12.84 -8.19 -2.57
CA ILE A 137 12.56 -6.80 -2.21
C ILE A 137 12.54 -6.70 -0.69
N ILE A 138 13.01 -5.58 -0.16
CA ILE A 138 12.73 -5.14 1.20
C ILE A 138 11.94 -3.85 1.10
N ASP A 139 10.75 -3.83 1.69
CA ASP A 139 9.89 -2.66 1.84
C ASP A 139 9.73 -2.34 3.33
N ASP A 140 9.73 -1.06 3.69
CA ASP A 140 9.60 -0.61 5.07
C ASP A 140 8.16 -0.67 5.59
N HIS A 141 7.95 -0.43 6.88
CA HIS A 141 6.62 -0.50 7.51
C HIS A 141 5.63 0.57 7.00
N TRP A 142 6.13 1.63 6.35
CA TRP A 142 5.32 2.60 5.62
C TRP A 142 5.10 2.23 4.15
N PHE A 143 5.45 1.00 3.77
CA PHE A 143 5.41 0.49 2.41
C PHE A 143 6.25 1.31 1.42
N LYS A 144 7.42 1.74 1.87
CA LYS A 144 8.41 2.41 1.01
C LYS A 144 9.52 1.44 0.67
N TYR A 145 9.99 1.53 -0.55
CA TYR A 145 11.11 0.72 -1.03
C TYR A 145 12.40 1.00 -0.25
N VAL A 146 13.08 -0.05 0.18
CA VAL A 146 14.39 0.00 0.85
C VAL A 146 15.48 -0.49 -0.08
N THR A 147 15.41 -1.73 -0.56
CA THR A 147 16.38 -2.30 -1.50
C THR A 147 15.84 -3.53 -2.23
N ASP A 148 16.38 -3.79 -3.42
CA ASP A 148 16.24 -5.09 -4.08
C ASP A 148 17.41 -6.03 -3.70
N PHE A 149 17.18 -7.34 -3.79
CA PHE A 149 18.21 -8.37 -3.79
C PHE A 149 17.90 -9.46 -4.84
N GLY A 150 18.89 -10.29 -5.15
CA GLY A 150 18.79 -11.26 -6.22
C GLY A 150 19.02 -10.64 -7.61
N ARG A 151 18.33 -11.10 -8.65
CA ARG A 151 18.57 -10.71 -10.05
C ARG A 151 18.56 -9.21 -10.32
N LEU A 152 17.83 -8.44 -9.51
CA LEU A 152 17.68 -6.99 -9.64
C LEU A 152 18.50 -6.22 -8.60
N GLY A 153 18.96 -6.90 -7.57
CA GLY A 153 19.75 -6.32 -6.50
C GLY A 153 21.22 -6.09 -6.85
N PRO A 154 21.96 -5.45 -5.95
CA PRO A 154 23.38 -5.22 -6.10
C PRO A 154 24.20 -6.52 -6.13
N ASP A 155 23.69 -7.61 -5.59
CA ASP A 155 24.25 -8.97 -5.63
C ASP A 155 24.11 -9.66 -7.02
N LYS A 156 23.37 -9.05 -7.94
CA LYS A 156 23.23 -9.50 -9.35
C LYS A 156 22.80 -10.99 -9.49
N GLY A 157 21.98 -11.46 -8.56
CA GLY A 157 21.47 -12.83 -8.55
C GLY A 157 22.44 -13.88 -8.01
N GLN A 158 23.56 -13.50 -7.45
CA GLN A 158 24.54 -14.44 -6.89
C GLN A 158 24.22 -14.81 -5.42
N GLY A 159 23.28 -14.08 -4.82
CA GLY A 159 23.10 -14.05 -3.38
C GLY A 159 24.19 -13.20 -2.70
N GLY A 160 23.98 -12.83 -1.48
CA GLY A 160 24.91 -11.96 -0.78
C GLY A 160 24.52 -11.71 0.66
N LYS A 161 25.34 -10.87 1.33
CA LYS A 161 25.07 -10.39 2.67
C LYS A 161 24.64 -8.94 2.59
N PHE A 162 23.41 -8.69 3.01
CA PHE A 162 22.84 -7.34 3.10
C PHE A 162 22.89 -6.88 4.54
N LEU A 163 23.40 -5.66 4.77
CA LEU A 163 23.41 -5.02 6.07
C LEU A 163 22.32 -3.95 6.08
N ILE A 164 21.28 -4.19 6.86
CA ILE A 164 20.17 -3.26 7.01
C ILE A 164 20.41 -2.42 8.26
N LEU A 165 20.61 -1.13 8.04
CA LEU A 165 20.88 -0.16 9.09
C LEU A 165 19.55 0.37 9.65
N PRO A 166 19.36 0.36 10.98
CA PRO A 166 18.14 0.84 11.59
C PRO A 166 17.98 2.36 11.48
N PRO A 167 16.79 2.89 11.80
CA PRO A 167 16.51 4.31 11.78
C PRO A 167 17.53 5.12 12.60
N GLY A 168 18.13 6.14 11.98
CA GLY A 168 19.07 7.04 12.65
C GLY A 168 20.44 6.45 13.01
N TYR A 169 20.77 5.25 12.51
CA TYR A 169 22.07 4.62 12.79
C TYR A 169 23.24 5.45 12.22
N ASP A 170 24.17 5.81 13.08
CA ASP A 170 25.39 6.59 12.81
C ASP A 170 26.69 5.84 13.16
N GLY A 171 26.59 4.57 13.58
CA GLY A 171 27.71 3.73 13.95
C GLY A 171 28.52 3.23 12.75
N GLU A 172 29.54 2.43 13.05
CA GLU A 172 30.46 1.85 12.07
C GLU A 172 29.73 0.90 11.11
N VAL A 173 30.04 1.00 9.82
CA VAL A 173 29.55 0.13 8.76
C VAL A 173 30.71 -0.70 8.23
N PRO A 174 30.79 -2.00 8.57
CA PRO A 174 31.88 -2.85 8.11
C PRO A 174 31.82 -3.13 6.61
N GLU A 175 32.96 -3.40 6.00
CA GLU A 175 33.07 -3.80 4.62
C GLU A 175 32.53 -5.23 4.38
N GLY A 176 32.23 -5.55 3.13
CA GLY A 176 31.80 -6.89 2.69
C GLY A 176 30.30 -7.10 2.70
N TYR A 177 29.51 -6.05 2.87
CA TYR A 177 28.06 -6.08 2.83
C TYR A 177 27.49 -5.17 1.74
N HIS A 178 26.35 -5.56 1.18
CA HIS A 178 25.46 -4.63 0.49
C HIS A 178 24.66 -3.85 1.55
N VAL A 179 24.90 -2.55 1.66
CA VAL A 179 24.32 -1.74 2.73
C VAL A 179 23.03 -1.07 2.26
N ALA A 180 21.98 -1.18 3.07
CA ALA A 180 20.75 -0.45 2.90
C ALA A 180 20.32 0.23 4.20
N ARG A 181 19.70 1.40 4.10
CA ARG A 181 19.15 2.17 5.22
C ARG A 181 17.65 2.16 5.15
N THR A 182 17.01 1.93 6.29
CA THR A 182 15.56 2.06 6.42
C THR A 182 15.21 3.14 7.43
N ASN A 183 14.00 3.69 7.30
CA ASN A 183 13.47 4.69 8.23
C ASN A 183 12.48 4.09 9.24
N THR A 184 12.32 2.76 9.24
CA THR A 184 11.43 2.04 10.15
C THR A 184 12.15 0.87 10.80
N TYR A 185 11.67 0.45 11.97
CA TYR A 185 12.16 -0.74 12.65
C TYR A 185 11.60 -2.02 12.04
N GLY A 186 10.32 -2.00 11.62
CA GLY A 186 9.69 -3.11 10.91
C GLY A 186 9.94 -3.04 9.41
N ASN A 187 10.26 -4.19 8.78
CA ASN A 187 10.46 -4.27 7.33
C ASN A 187 10.00 -5.63 6.81
N TRP A 188 9.35 -5.62 5.67
CA TRP A 188 8.95 -6.84 4.99
C TRP A 188 10.04 -7.29 4.04
N VAL A 189 10.49 -8.53 4.20
CA VAL A 189 11.42 -9.20 3.29
C VAL A 189 10.62 -10.21 2.47
N ILE A 190 10.47 -9.92 1.19
CA ILE A 190 9.79 -10.82 0.24
C ILE A 190 10.74 -11.21 -0.87
N TRP A 191 10.73 -12.48 -1.26
CA TRP A 191 11.42 -12.94 -2.47
C TRP A 191 10.65 -14.03 -3.18
N ARG A 192 10.90 -14.14 -4.46
CA ARG A 192 10.30 -15.13 -5.34
C ARG A 192 11.40 -15.93 -6.01
N GLY A 193 11.31 -17.25 -5.89
CA GLY A 193 12.13 -18.19 -6.67
C GLY A 193 11.42 -18.61 -7.94
N PHE A 194 12.18 -19.14 -8.87
CA PHE A 194 11.69 -19.65 -10.15
C PHE A 194 11.54 -21.16 -10.13
N GLN A 195 10.56 -21.67 -10.86
CA GLN A 195 10.46 -23.09 -11.15
C GLN A 195 11.55 -23.48 -12.17
N VAL A 196 12.15 -24.63 -11.96
CA VAL A 196 13.09 -25.26 -12.90
C VAL A 196 12.44 -26.55 -13.38
N ASP A 197 12.19 -26.67 -14.68
CA ASP A 197 11.47 -27.79 -15.29
C ASP A 197 10.15 -28.13 -14.59
N GLY A 198 9.39 -27.09 -14.21
CA GLY A 198 8.13 -27.24 -13.48
C GLY A 198 8.25 -27.59 -11.99
N SER A 199 9.48 -27.67 -11.45
CA SER A 199 9.73 -27.97 -10.04
C SER A 199 10.05 -26.74 -9.22
N THR A 200 9.42 -26.60 -8.06
CA THR A 200 9.69 -25.55 -7.05
C THR A 200 10.88 -25.89 -6.15
N LYS A 201 11.28 -27.17 -6.09
CA LYS A 201 12.31 -27.68 -5.16
C LYS A 201 13.65 -26.94 -5.23
N PRO A 202 14.23 -26.63 -6.41
CA PRO A 202 15.52 -25.94 -6.48
C PRO A 202 15.52 -24.60 -5.75
N ALA A 203 14.46 -23.80 -5.94
CA ALA A 203 14.32 -22.50 -5.27
C ALA A 203 14.14 -22.62 -3.76
N VAL A 204 13.34 -23.61 -3.32
CA VAL A 204 13.09 -23.90 -1.90
C VAL A 204 14.39 -24.36 -1.21
N GLU A 205 15.11 -25.29 -1.81
CA GLU A 205 16.37 -25.82 -1.27
C GLU A 205 17.46 -24.75 -1.21
N ALA A 206 17.60 -23.95 -2.26
CA ALA A 206 18.54 -22.81 -2.28
C ALA A 206 18.23 -21.83 -1.13
N THR A 207 16.95 -21.53 -0.91
CA THR A 207 16.54 -20.68 0.21
C THR A 207 16.86 -21.30 1.56
N LYS A 208 16.45 -22.55 1.81
CA LYS A 208 16.72 -23.23 3.09
C LYS A 208 18.21 -23.32 3.41
N LYS A 209 19.05 -23.43 2.38
CA LYS A 209 20.49 -23.49 2.51
C LYS A 209 21.12 -22.16 2.87
N SER A 210 20.68 -21.05 2.26
CA SER A 210 21.41 -19.78 2.28
C SER A 210 20.71 -18.65 3.04
N PHE A 211 19.37 -18.67 3.17
CA PHE A 211 18.68 -17.55 3.81
C PHE A 211 18.88 -17.53 5.33
N ARG A 212 19.36 -16.39 5.84
CA ARG A 212 19.56 -16.13 7.29
C ARG A 212 19.24 -14.68 7.58
N ILE A 213 18.72 -14.44 8.80
CA ILE A 213 18.59 -13.11 9.40
C ILE A 213 19.23 -13.16 10.79
N TYR A 214 20.10 -12.20 11.09
CA TYR A 214 20.76 -12.12 12.39
C TYR A 214 21.31 -10.72 12.67
N PRO A 215 21.45 -10.33 13.97
CA PRO A 215 22.14 -9.11 14.36
C PRO A 215 23.60 -9.14 13.92
N LEU A 216 24.16 -7.99 13.54
CA LEU A 216 25.57 -7.89 13.12
C LEU A 216 26.53 -8.43 14.19
N SER A 217 26.21 -8.24 15.47
CA SER A 217 26.98 -8.76 16.61
C SER A 217 27.08 -10.29 16.64
N GLN A 218 26.16 -11.00 15.94
CA GLN A 218 26.13 -12.47 15.88
C GLN A 218 26.68 -13.03 14.56
N LYS A 219 27.40 -12.24 13.78
CA LYS A 219 27.91 -12.64 12.44
C LYS A 219 28.78 -13.90 12.45
N ASP A 220 29.50 -14.16 13.53
CA ASP A 220 30.42 -15.32 13.66
C ASP A 220 29.70 -16.60 14.12
N ASN A 221 28.50 -16.48 14.68
CA ASN A 221 27.65 -17.60 15.06
C ASN A 221 26.17 -17.26 14.88
N PRO A 222 25.69 -17.15 13.61
CA PRO A 222 24.32 -16.76 13.33
C PRO A 222 23.32 -17.81 13.83
N PRO A 223 22.16 -17.37 14.35
CA PRO A 223 21.10 -18.28 14.80
C PRO A 223 20.52 -19.06 13.63
N LYS A 224 19.93 -20.22 13.95
CA LYS A 224 19.24 -21.04 12.95
C LYS A 224 17.90 -20.39 12.59
N MET A 225 17.56 -20.42 11.29
CA MET A 225 16.24 -20.07 10.79
C MET A 225 15.27 -21.24 10.92
N THR A 226 14.01 -20.90 11.20
CA THR A 226 12.88 -21.82 11.09
C THR A 226 12.22 -21.59 9.73
N PHE A 227 12.11 -22.65 8.93
CA PHE A 227 11.43 -22.60 7.63
C PHE A 227 10.07 -23.28 7.74
N VAL A 228 9.00 -22.52 7.50
CA VAL A 228 7.62 -23.01 7.61
C VAL A 228 6.99 -23.09 6.23
N ASN A 229 6.56 -24.32 5.83
CA ASN A 229 5.77 -24.47 4.61
C ASN A 229 4.34 -23.99 4.84
N ALA A 230 3.95 -22.92 4.15
CA ALA A 230 2.64 -22.29 4.17
C ALA A 230 1.72 -22.74 3.00
N SER A 231 2.19 -23.63 2.11
CA SER A 231 1.38 -24.10 0.98
C SER A 231 0.09 -24.75 1.46
N GLY A 232 -1.04 -24.35 0.89
CA GLY A 232 -2.37 -24.87 1.25
C GLY A 232 -2.89 -24.44 2.63
N LYS A 233 -2.17 -23.58 3.35
CA LYS A 233 -2.63 -23.04 4.64
C LYS A 233 -3.34 -21.70 4.45
N PRO A 234 -4.45 -21.45 5.13
CA PRO A 234 -5.07 -20.14 5.15
C PRO A 234 -4.17 -19.15 5.90
N VAL A 235 -4.10 -17.94 5.41
CA VAL A 235 -3.47 -16.79 6.05
C VAL A 235 -4.14 -15.53 5.54
N ASN A 236 -4.30 -14.53 6.37
CA ASN A 236 -4.80 -13.22 5.96
C ASN A 236 -3.69 -12.16 6.08
N THR A 237 -3.34 -11.55 4.96
CA THR A 237 -2.39 -10.43 4.88
C THR A 237 -3.03 -9.17 4.32
N ILE A 238 -4.38 -9.12 4.31
CA ILE A 238 -5.13 -8.02 3.71
C ILE A 238 -5.71 -7.14 4.79
N HIS A 239 -5.42 -5.84 4.71
CA HIS A 239 -5.91 -4.82 5.63
C HIS A 239 -7.43 -4.69 5.63
N ARG A 240 -7.97 -4.17 6.72
CA ARG A 240 -9.39 -3.87 6.86
C ARG A 240 -9.82 -2.69 5.98
N MET A 241 -11.13 -2.59 5.73
CA MET A 241 -11.74 -1.49 4.98
C MET A 241 -12.70 -0.66 5.82
N ASP A 242 -13.00 -1.13 7.03
CA ASP A 242 -13.90 -0.49 8.00
C ASP A 242 -13.13 0.44 8.96
N TYR A 243 -13.81 0.92 9.99
CA TYR A 243 -13.22 1.75 11.05
C TYR A 243 -11.87 1.24 11.57
N HIS A 244 -11.71 -0.08 11.71
CA HIS A 244 -10.51 -0.68 12.30
C HIS A 244 -9.24 -0.48 11.48
N VAL A 245 -9.36 0.00 10.23
CA VAL A 245 -8.18 0.42 9.44
C VAL A 245 -7.38 1.51 10.16
N PHE A 246 -8.04 2.40 10.91
CA PHE A 246 -7.35 3.44 11.67
C PHE A 246 -6.60 2.88 12.88
N GLU A 247 -7.05 1.77 13.44
CA GLU A 247 -6.34 1.03 14.49
C GLU A 247 -5.08 0.36 13.91
N GLU A 248 -5.17 -0.27 12.73
CA GLU A 248 -4.01 -0.82 12.00
C GLU A 248 -2.98 0.28 11.69
N ILE A 249 -3.42 1.44 11.19
CA ILE A 249 -2.54 2.60 10.94
C ILE A 249 -1.90 3.09 12.26
N ASN A 250 -2.69 3.15 13.34
CA ASN A 250 -2.18 3.56 14.65
C ASN A 250 -1.08 2.62 15.16
N GLU A 251 -1.20 1.31 14.97
CA GLU A 251 -0.14 0.36 15.36
C GLU A 251 1.19 0.73 14.70
N VAL A 252 1.18 1.09 13.41
CA VAL A 252 2.40 1.51 12.70
C VAL A 252 2.93 2.86 13.24
N VAL A 253 2.04 3.83 13.47
CA VAL A 253 2.42 5.13 14.05
C VAL A 253 3.06 4.93 15.43
N GLN A 254 2.53 4.02 16.25
CA GLN A 254 3.12 3.74 17.57
C GLN A 254 4.46 2.99 17.48
N ALA A 255 4.61 2.09 16.51
CA ALA A 255 5.83 1.29 16.36
C ALA A 255 7.00 2.09 15.77
N GLU A 256 6.73 2.95 14.77
CA GLU A 256 7.76 3.49 13.89
C GLU A 256 8.15 4.95 14.21
N PRO A 257 9.38 5.38 13.88
CA PRO A 257 9.79 6.77 14.01
C PRO A 257 8.95 7.71 13.13
N SER A 258 8.60 8.89 13.65
CA SER A 258 7.77 9.86 12.91
C SER A 258 8.45 10.40 11.64
N PHE A 259 9.79 10.46 11.59
CA PHE A 259 10.50 10.90 10.38
C PHE A 259 10.45 9.87 9.24
N GLY A 260 9.96 8.66 9.48
CA GLY A 260 9.74 7.64 8.46
C GLY A 260 8.59 7.98 7.48
N GLU A 261 7.71 8.93 7.84
CA GLU A 261 6.59 9.33 7.00
C GLU A 261 6.52 10.85 6.81
N SER A 262 5.74 11.32 5.81
CA SER A 262 5.59 12.76 5.53
C SER A 262 4.84 13.47 6.66
N PRO A 263 5.24 14.70 7.03
CA PRO A 263 4.54 15.48 8.04
C PRO A 263 3.07 15.74 7.72
N GLU A 264 2.68 15.89 6.45
CA GLU A 264 1.29 16.08 6.05
C GLU A 264 0.42 14.87 6.34
N ILE A 265 0.90 13.66 6.06
CA ILE A 265 0.16 12.42 6.38
C ILE A 265 0.05 12.27 7.89
N LEU A 266 1.15 12.47 8.62
CA LEU A 266 1.14 12.45 10.09
C LEU A 266 0.25 13.53 10.67
N GLY A 267 0.16 14.71 10.03
CA GLY A 267 -0.74 15.81 10.39
C GLY A 267 -2.21 15.41 10.25
N ALA A 268 -2.60 14.80 9.14
CA ALA A 268 -3.96 14.29 8.94
C ALA A 268 -4.32 13.20 9.96
N LEU A 269 -3.38 12.29 10.25
CA LEU A 269 -3.54 11.26 11.29
C LEU A 269 -3.67 11.89 12.70
N ALA A 270 -2.84 12.87 13.02
CA ALA A 270 -2.89 13.57 14.30
C ALA A 270 -4.21 14.35 14.50
N ALA A 271 -4.79 14.91 13.43
CA ALA A 271 -6.06 15.61 13.48
C ALA A 271 -7.24 14.71 13.88
N ILE A 272 -7.15 13.41 13.61
CA ILE A 272 -8.17 12.42 14.02
C ILE A 272 -7.81 11.66 15.31
N GLY A 273 -6.74 12.07 16.00
CA GLY A 273 -6.32 11.48 17.27
C GLY A 273 -5.26 10.37 17.17
N VAL A 274 -4.79 10.00 15.98
CA VAL A 274 -3.70 9.03 15.80
C VAL A 274 -2.36 9.75 15.95
N LYS A 275 -1.77 9.68 17.14
CA LYS A 275 -0.53 10.40 17.51
C LYS A 275 0.44 9.47 18.20
N LYS A 276 1.73 9.54 17.82
CA LYS A 276 2.80 8.78 18.46
C LYS A 276 2.86 9.03 19.97
N GLY A 277 2.93 7.95 20.75
CA GLY A 277 3.00 8.00 22.21
C GLY A 277 1.69 8.35 22.91
N GLN A 278 0.58 8.39 22.20
CA GLN A 278 -0.75 8.62 22.76
C GLN A 278 -1.71 7.46 22.40
N PRO A 279 -2.61 7.08 23.30
CA PRO A 279 -3.64 6.08 22.98
C PRO A 279 -4.61 6.63 21.93
N PHE A 280 -5.08 5.77 21.04
CA PHE A 280 -6.10 6.11 20.05
C PHE A 280 -7.48 5.71 20.61
N GLU A 281 -8.14 6.65 21.24
CA GLU A 281 -9.43 6.48 21.93
C GLU A 281 -10.45 7.53 21.48
N PRO A 282 -10.93 7.47 20.22
CA PRO A 282 -11.91 8.44 19.72
C PRO A 282 -13.25 8.30 20.46
N ASP A 283 -13.88 9.44 20.74
CA ASP A 283 -15.22 9.51 21.30
C ASP A 283 -16.28 8.98 20.31
N GLU A 284 -17.54 8.85 20.76
CA GLU A 284 -18.63 8.32 19.92
C GLU A 284 -18.94 9.20 18.70
N ARG A 285 -18.75 10.51 18.79
CA ARG A 285 -18.87 11.42 17.65
C ARG A 285 -17.78 11.14 16.61
N MET A 286 -16.54 11.08 17.06
CA MET A 286 -15.39 10.82 16.18
C MET A 286 -15.46 9.41 15.59
N LYS A 287 -15.87 8.39 16.32
CA LYS A 287 -16.07 7.02 15.78
C LYS A 287 -17.07 6.99 14.63
N LYS A 288 -18.17 7.75 14.72
CA LYS A 288 -19.14 7.86 13.61
C LYS A 288 -18.52 8.52 12.39
N ILE A 289 -17.74 9.58 12.59
CA ILE A 289 -17.02 10.28 11.51
C ILE A 289 -15.99 9.35 10.87
N LEU A 290 -15.18 8.66 11.66
CA LEU A 290 -14.17 7.72 11.18
C LEU A 290 -14.78 6.53 10.42
N THR A 291 -15.91 6.01 10.89
CA THR A 291 -16.65 4.94 10.19
C THR A 291 -17.13 5.41 8.82
N ALA A 292 -17.71 6.60 8.74
CA ALA A 292 -18.13 7.19 7.46
C ALA A 292 -16.94 7.50 6.55
N ALA A 293 -15.84 7.99 7.11
CA ALA A 293 -14.62 8.30 6.37
C ALA A 293 -13.92 7.04 5.82
N ALA A 294 -13.88 5.94 6.59
CA ALA A 294 -13.37 4.65 6.12
C ALA A 294 -14.18 4.14 4.92
N ALA A 295 -15.51 4.20 5.01
CA ALA A 295 -16.38 3.82 3.89
C ALA A 295 -16.18 4.71 2.66
N ALA A 296 -16.07 6.03 2.85
CA ALA A 296 -15.80 6.99 1.76
C ALA A 296 -14.42 6.76 1.13
N GLY A 297 -13.39 6.56 1.95
CA GLY A 297 -12.02 6.26 1.49
C GLY A 297 -11.96 4.96 0.70
N ALA A 298 -12.54 3.88 1.22
CA ALA A 298 -12.61 2.58 0.52
C ALA A 298 -13.35 2.69 -0.81
N MET A 299 -14.47 3.42 -0.86
CA MET A 299 -15.21 3.69 -2.10
C MET A 299 -14.34 4.48 -3.10
N ALA A 300 -13.65 5.52 -2.63
CA ALA A 300 -12.80 6.37 -3.46
C ALA A 300 -11.67 5.55 -4.12
N VAL A 301 -10.94 4.74 -3.35
CA VAL A 301 -9.86 3.92 -3.89
C VAL A 301 -10.36 2.84 -4.84
N LYS A 302 -11.50 2.21 -4.54
CA LYS A 302 -12.14 1.25 -5.46
C LYS A 302 -12.53 1.90 -6.78
N THR A 303 -13.09 3.10 -6.72
CA THR A 303 -13.48 3.87 -7.92
C THR A 303 -12.28 4.24 -8.77
N VAL A 304 -11.24 4.81 -8.15
CA VAL A 304 -10.01 5.22 -8.85
C VAL A 304 -9.33 4.03 -9.50
N TRP A 305 -9.35 2.86 -8.86
CA TRP A 305 -8.67 1.68 -9.37
C TRP A 305 -9.46 0.96 -10.46
N ALA A 306 -10.79 0.85 -10.31
CA ALA A 306 -11.62 0.12 -11.28
C ALA A 306 -12.01 0.96 -12.52
N LYS A 307 -12.17 2.28 -12.34
CA LYS A 307 -12.58 3.22 -13.39
C LYS A 307 -11.84 4.56 -13.27
N PRO A 308 -10.54 4.58 -13.49
CA PRO A 308 -9.75 5.82 -13.38
C PRO A 308 -10.19 6.84 -14.43
N ARG A 309 -10.13 8.13 -14.07
CA ARG A 309 -10.43 9.25 -14.97
C ARG A 309 -9.24 9.69 -15.79
N ASP A 310 -8.03 9.38 -15.31
CA ASP A 310 -6.80 9.82 -15.92
C ASP A 310 -6.31 8.77 -16.92
N GLU A 311 -6.02 9.21 -18.14
CA GLU A 311 -5.56 8.36 -19.24
C GLU A 311 -4.24 7.65 -18.97
N MET A 312 -3.41 8.18 -18.07
CA MET A 312 -2.13 7.54 -17.70
C MET A 312 -2.29 6.16 -17.05
N PHE A 313 -3.49 5.82 -16.57
CA PHE A 313 -3.80 4.49 -16.08
C PHE A 313 -4.00 3.46 -17.19
N TYR A 314 -4.29 3.86 -18.42
CA TYR A 314 -4.58 2.94 -19.52
C TYR A 314 -3.38 2.72 -20.40
N PHE A 315 -3.15 1.47 -20.85
CA PHE A 315 -2.13 1.19 -21.85
C PHE A 315 -2.51 1.71 -23.24
N TYR A 316 -3.80 1.68 -23.55
CA TYR A 316 -4.38 2.11 -24.81
C TYR A 316 -5.65 2.91 -24.52
N PRO A 317 -5.55 4.22 -24.18
CA PRO A 317 -6.69 5.05 -23.83
C PRO A 317 -7.72 5.09 -24.95
N GLY A 318 -8.99 4.84 -24.62
CA GLY A 318 -10.08 4.82 -25.59
C GLY A 318 -10.19 3.56 -26.47
N GLU A 319 -9.19 2.69 -26.45
CA GLU A 319 -9.17 1.45 -27.27
C GLU A 319 -9.31 0.19 -26.41
N SER A 320 -8.86 0.21 -25.17
CA SER A 320 -8.80 -0.96 -24.30
C SER A 320 -9.03 -0.61 -22.82
N ASN A 321 -9.65 -1.54 -22.08
CA ASN A 321 -9.84 -1.45 -20.63
C ASN A 321 -8.66 -2.01 -19.82
N TRP A 322 -7.53 -2.35 -20.46
CA TRP A 322 -6.33 -2.80 -19.76
C TRP A 322 -5.57 -1.62 -19.16
N MET A 323 -5.31 -1.73 -17.86
CA MET A 323 -4.78 -0.65 -17.04
C MET A 323 -3.39 -0.98 -16.50
N ASN A 324 -2.60 0.08 -16.32
CA ASN A 324 -1.27 0.08 -15.74
C ASN A 324 -1.36 0.32 -14.23
N PRO A 325 -0.87 -0.57 -13.36
CA PRO A 325 -0.89 -0.35 -11.90
C PRO A 325 0.10 0.73 -11.43
N PHE A 326 1.01 1.20 -12.29
CA PHE A 326 1.99 2.24 -11.98
C PHE A 326 1.84 3.44 -12.93
N PRO A 327 0.74 4.20 -12.84
CA PRO A 327 0.61 5.43 -13.63
C PRO A 327 1.76 6.38 -13.27
N GLY A 328 2.29 7.10 -14.26
CA GLY A 328 3.49 7.93 -14.10
C GLY A 328 4.82 7.16 -14.08
N GLY A 329 4.82 5.82 -13.96
CA GLY A 329 6.01 4.97 -14.07
C GLY A 329 7.03 5.10 -12.93
N GLU A 330 6.63 5.62 -11.76
CA GLU A 330 7.51 5.84 -10.62
C GLU A 330 7.04 5.08 -9.36
N TYR A 331 7.98 4.42 -8.69
CA TYR A 331 7.72 3.68 -7.45
C TYR A 331 7.52 4.59 -6.23
N THR A 332 7.95 5.85 -6.32
CA THR A 332 7.74 6.88 -5.30
C THR A 332 6.38 7.57 -5.43
N TRP A 333 5.63 7.27 -6.51
CA TRP A 333 4.37 7.93 -6.87
C TRP A 333 4.50 9.42 -7.17
N VAL A 334 5.71 9.92 -7.41
CA VAL A 334 5.95 11.31 -7.80
C VAL A 334 6.01 11.40 -9.32
N HIS A 335 5.14 12.21 -9.90
CA HIS A 335 5.11 12.50 -11.32
C HIS A 335 5.04 14.01 -11.52
N GLU A 336 5.92 14.55 -12.36
CA GLU A 336 6.02 16.02 -12.62
C GLU A 336 6.07 16.87 -11.34
N GLY A 337 6.76 16.39 -10.30
CA GLY A 337 6.93 17.08 -9.03
C GLY A 337 5.76 16.97 -8.05
N ALA A 338 4.68 16.27 -8.39
CA ALA A 338 3.53 16.05 -7.53
C ALA A 338 3.33 14.56 -7.20
N THR A 339 2.85 14.28 -5.99
CA THR A 339 2.47 12.91 -5.62
C THR A 339 1.10 12.56 -6.20
N LEU A 340 1.03 11.46 -6.94
CA LEU A 340 -0.22 10.86 -7.43
C LEU A 340 -0.95 10.18 -6.27
N LEU A 341 -1.58 10.98 -5.39
CA LEU A 341 -2.17 10.51 -4.12
C LEU A 341 -3.17 9.37 -4.30
N ASN A 342 -4.05 9.51 -5.30
CA ASN A 342 -5.10 8.53 -5.57
C ASN A 342 -4.53 7.22 -6.12
N ALA A 343 -3.54 7.30 -7.02
CA ALA A 343 -2.88 6.13 -7.58
C ALA A 343 -2.11 5.36 -6.50
N ARG A 344 -1.39 6.07 -5.63
CA ARG A 344 -0.69 5.49 -4.49
C ARG A 344 -1.66 4.76 -3.55
N ALA A 345 -2.75 5.41 -3.17
CA ALA A 345 -3.76 4.81 -2.31
C ALA A 345 -4.40 3.57 -2.95
N GLY A 346 -4.78 3.66 -4.24
CA GLY A 346 -5.34 2.55 -5.00
C GLY A 346 -4.38 1.37 -5.10
N PHE A 347 -3.11 1.62 -5.40
CA PHE A 347 -2.10 0.56 -5.46
C PHE A 347 -1.99 -0.20 -4.13
N HIS A 348 -1.77 0.49 -3.03
CA HIS A 348 -1.58 -0.18 -1.73
C HIS A 348 -2.86 -0.79 -1.15
N PHE A 349 -4.02 -0.43 -1.70
CA PHE A 349 -5.29 -1.08 -1.39
C PHE A 349 -5.47 -2.40 -2.16
N TYR A 350 -4.98 -2.49 -3.40
CA TYR A 350 -5.21 -3.63 -4.30
C TYR A 350 -3.98 -4.48 -4.58
N ALA A 351 -2.79 -3.92 -4.41
CA ALA A 351 -1.54 -4.57 -4.79
C ALA A 351 -0.51 -4.53 -3.66
N THR A 352 0.57 -5.27 -3.85
CA THR A 352 1.62 -5.43 -2.85
C THR A 352 3.01 -5.46 -3.46
N GLY A 353 4.01 -5.02 -2.68
CA GLY A 353 5.40 -4.92 -3.09
C GLY A 353 5.67 -3.69 -3.97
N ILE A 354 6.70 -2.92 -3.66
CA ILE A 354 7.09 -1.76 -4.43
C ILE A 354 8.59 -1.74 -4.69
N THR A 355 8.98 -1.66 -5.97
CA THR A 355 10.39 -1.56 -6.38
C THR A 355 10.49 -0.77 -7.68
N PRO A 356 11.61 -0.07 -7.92
CA PRO A 356 11.87 0.58 -9.20
C PRO A 356 11.68 -0.34 -10.42
N ALA A 357 12.04 -1.61 -10.30
CA ALA A 357 11.96 -2.57 -11.39
C ALA A 357 10.52 -2.98 -11.78
N MET A 358 9.54 -2.79 -10.91
CA MET A 358 8.11 -2.99 -11.22
C MET A 358 7.50 -1.77 -11.89
N ALA A 359 7.82 -0.57 -11.40
CA ALA A 359 7.25 0.69 -11.84
C ALA A 359 7.91 1.21 -13.12
N LYS A 360 9.25 1.29 -13.15
CA LYS A 360 10.01 1.85 -14.27
C LYS A 360 10.09 0.90 -15.45
N LYS A 361 10.16 1.45 -16.67
CA LYS A 361 10.44 0.68 -17.88
C LYS A 361 11.94 0.41 -17.98
N ILE A 362 12.38 -0.75 -17.51
CA ILE A 362 13.76 -1.20 -17.63
C ILE A 362 13.79 -2.39 -18.60
N ILE A 363 14.33 -2.19 -19.80
CA ILE A 363 14.36 -3.25 -20.83
C ILE A 363 15.19 -4.45 -20.35
N GLY A 364 14.62 -5.65 -20.45
CA GLY A 364 15.28 -6.92 -20.06
C GLY A 364 15.33 -7.16 -18.55
N LYS A 365 14.70 -6.33 -17.74
CA LYS A 365 14.64 -6.47 -16.26
C LYS A 365 13.26 -6.16 -15.72
N GLY A 366 12.95 -6.72 -14.53
CA GLY A 366 11.73 -6.47 -13.79
C GLY A 366 10.51 -7.19 -14.33
N SER A 367 9.36 -6.90 -13.73
CA SER A 367 8.05 -7.42 -14.13
C SER A 367 7.20 -6.29 -14.67
N LYS A 368 6.33 -6.58 -15.64
CA LYS A 368 5.30 -5.66 -16.13
C LYS A 368 3.94 -6.27 -15.90
N TYR A 369 3.01 -5.41 -15.51
CA TYR A 369 1.69 -5.81 -15.11
C TYR A 369 0.64 -5.02 -15.88
N ALA A 370 -0.44 -5.69 -16.25
CA ALA A 370 -1.65 -5.07 -16.73
C ALA A 370 -2.82 -5.69 -15.97
N TYR A 371 -3.82 -4.90 -15.66
CA TYR A 371 -5.03 -5.39 -15.00
C TYR A 371 -6.29 -4.81 -15.64
N THR A 372 -7.40 -5.50 -15.49
CA THR A 372 -8.71 -5.01 -15.89
C THR A 372 -9.80 -5.55 -14.98
N TYR A 373 -10.87 -4.79 -14.82
CA TYR A 373 -12.11 -5.15 -14.15
C TYR A 373 -13.27 -5.29 -15.14
N LEU A 374 -13.05 -4.87 -16.38
CA LEU A 374 -14.09 -4.69 -17.38
C LEU A 374 -13.81 -5.54 -18.60
N ASP A 375 -14.87 -6.01 -19.23
CA ASP A 375 -14.85 -6.62 -20.57
C ASP A 375 -14.70 -5.55 -21.67
N ALA A 376 -14.67 -5.98 -22.93
CA ALA A 376 -14.53 -5.07 -24.07
C ALA A 376 -15.71 -4.08 -24.21
N ASP A 377 -16.88 -4.43 -23.71
CA ASP A 377 -18.07 -3.58 -23.72
C ASP A 377 -18.15 -2.64 -22.52
N GLY A 378 -17.16 -2.67 -21.62
CA GLY A 378 -17.10 -1.85 -20.39
C GLY A 378 -17.97 -2.37 -19.24
N ASN A 379 -18.47 -3.62 -19.33
CA ASN A 379 -19.18 -4.25 -18.22
C ASN A 379 -18.21 -4.89 -17.24
N PRO A 380 -18.54 -4.93 -15.94
CA PRO A 380 -17.74 -5.66 -14.95
C PRO A 380 -17.59 -7.14 -15.32
N LEU A 381 -16.40 -7.69 -15.15
CA LEU A 381 -16.16 -9.12 -15.29
C LEU A 381 -17.00 -9.89 -14.27
N ASP A 382 -17.67 -10.95 -14.75
CA ASP A 382 -18.64 -11.75 -14.01
C ASP A 382 -18.21 -13.23 -14.04
N GLY A 383 -18.00 -13.83 -12.88
CA GLY A 383 -17.60 -15.24 -12.75
C GLY A 383 -18.62 -16.25 -13.31
N GLY A 384 -19.86 -15.83 -13.59
CA GLY A 384 -20.89 -16.62 -14.26
C GLY A 384 -20.77 -16.63 -15.79
N LYS A 385 -19.80 -15.92 -16.37
CA LYS A 385 -19.64 -15.78 -17.83
C LYS A 385 -18.31 -16.33 -18.30
N THR A 386 -18.27 -16.72 -19.57
CA THR A 386 -17.03 -17.12 -20.25
C THR A 386 -16.46 -15.95 -21.03
N TYR A 387 -15.16 -15.69 -20.86
CA TYR A 387 -14.43 -14.63 -21.53
C TYR A 387 -13.31 -15.21 -22.40
N LYS A 388 -13.04 -14.53 -23.51
CA LYS A 388 -11.84 -14.74 -24.32
C LYS A 388 -10.88 -13.60 -24.10
N VAL A 389 -9.62 -13.92 -23.78
CA VAL A 389 -8.52 -12.98 -23.77
C VAL A 389 -7.65 -13.29 -24.98
N HIS A 390 -7.48 -12.30 -25.87
CA HIS A 390 -6.57 -12.43 -26.99
C HIS A 390 -5.17 -11.98 -26.57
N VAL A 391 -4.23 -12.93 -26.60
CA VAL A 391 -2.81 -12.68 -26.33
C VAL A 391 -2.12 -12.63 -27.69
N PRO A 392 -1.50 -11.50 -28.07
CA PRO A 392 -0.80 -11.43 -29.34
C PRO A 392 0.40 -12.41 -29.38
N PRO A 393 0.78 -12.92 -30.55
CA PRO A 393 1.94 -13.78 -30.67
C PRO A 393 3.21 -13.04 -30.27
N ASN A 394 4.24 -13.78 -29.82
CA ASN A 394 5.55 -13.26 -29.47
C ASN A 394 5.52 -12.22 -28.33
N VAL A 395 4.73 -12.46 -27.28
CA VAL A 395 4.80 -11.66 -26.07
C VAL A 395 6.25 -11.55 -25.60
N PRO A 396 6.82 -10.33 -25.45
CA PRO A 396 8.25 -10.15 -25.17
C PRO A 396 8.56 -10.39 -23.67
N ALA A 397 8.15 -11.56 -23.16
CA ALA A 397 8.43 -12.01 -21.80
C ALA A 397 9.70 -12.89 -21.81
N LYS A 398 10.71 -12.48 -21.04
CA LYS A 398 11.98 -13.22 -20.97
C LYS A 398 11.84 -14.55 -20.22
N ASP A 399 11.17 -14.51 -19.08
CA ASP A 399 11.06 -15.68 -18.19
C ASP A 399 9.70 -16.37 -18.35
N PHE A 400 8.59 -15.63 -18.23
CA PHE A 400 7.23 -16.14 -18.43
C PHE A 400 6.21 -14.97 -18.53
N TRP A 401 5.02 -15.28 -19.05
CA TRP A 401 3.83 -14.47 -18.86
C TRP A 401 2.75 -15.30 -18.17
N SER A 402 1.85 -14.64 -17.46
CA SER A 402 0.76 -15.31 -16.76
C SER A 402 -0.48 -14.43 -16.64
N PHE A 403 -1.65 -15.07 -16.55
CA PHE A 403 -2.88 -14.47 -16.08
C PHE A 403 -3.26 -15.06 -14.73
N THR A 404 -3.73 -14.22 -13.82
CA THR A 404 -4.26 -14.65 -12.53
C THR A 404 -5.60 -13.96 -12.29
N LEU A 405 -6.59 -14.71 -11.81
CA LEU A 405 -7.91 -14.19 -11.48
C LEU A 405 -7.99 -13.87 -9.99
N TYR A 406 -8.59 -12.72 -9.68
CA TYR A 406 -8.78 -12.25 -8.33
C TYR A 406 -10.26 -12.00 -8.05
N ASP A 407 -10.66 -12.19 -6.80
CA ASP A 407 -11.96 -11.82 -6.29
C ASP A 407 -12.03 -10.32 -5.98
N ASN A 408 -13.05 -9.62 -6.47
CA ASN A 408 -13.18 -8.17 -6.31
C ASN A 408 -13.52 -7.74 -4.87
N GLN A 409 -14.01 -8.64 -4.03
CA GLN A 409 -14.35 -8.35 -2.63
C GLN A 409 -13.13 -8.52 -1.74
N THR A 410 -12.48 -9.69 -1.82
CA THR A 410 -11.30 -9.99 -1.01
C THR A 410 -10.03 -9.36 -1.56
N ARG A 411 -9.97 -9.09 -2.86
CA ARG A 411 -8.78 -8.61 -3.59
C ARG A 411 -7.65 -9.63 -3.67
N SER A 412 -7.88 -10.84 -3.22
CA SER A 412 -6.99 -11.99 -3.30
C SER A 412 -7.34 -12.91 -4.46
N MET A 413 -6.55 -13.93 -4.71
CA MET A 413 -6.83 -14.92 -5.74
C MET A 413 -8.23 -15.52 -5.58
N LEU A 414 -8.93 -15.69 -6.72
CA LEU A 414 -10.30 -16.20 -6.76
C LEU A 414 -10.37 -17.62 -6.17
N GLN A 415 -11.24 -17.83 -5.18
CA GLN A 415 -11.46 -19.13 -4.57
C GLN A 415 -12.58 -19.86 -5.31
N THR A 416 -12.23 -20.96 -5.95
CA THR A 416 -13.13 -21.90 -6.62
C THR A 416 -12.67 -23.31 -6.34
N ASP A 417 -13.24 -24.33 -7.03
CA ASP A 417 -12.72 -25.69 -6.98
C ASP A 417 -11.32 -25.83 -7.59
N GLU A 418 -10.88 -24.85 -8.37
CA GLU A 418 -9.51 -24.74 -8.84
C GLU A 418 -8.60 -24.14 -7.77
N ARG A 419 -7.60 -24.90 -7.33
CA ARG A 419 -6.63 -24.47 -6.33
C ARG A 419 -5.82 -23.24 -6.80
N PHE A 420 -5.49 -23.18 -8.09
CA PHE A 420 -4.64 -22.17 -8.71
C PHE A 420 -5.40 -21.44 -9.80
N PRO A 421 -6.02 -20.28 -9.51
CA PRO A 421 -6.83 -19.53 -10.48
C PRO A 421 -5.96 -18.71 -11.44
N GLY A 422 -5.08 -19.39 -12.17
CA GLY A 422 -4.15 -18.74 -13.09
C GLY A 422 -3.67 -19.70 -14.19
N ILE A 423 -3.16 -19.11 -15.26
CA ILE A 423 -2.51 -19.80 -16.37
C ILE A 423 -1.23 -19.05 -16.74
N ASP A 424 -0.22 -19.78 -17.14
CA ASP A 424 1.06 -19.23 -17.63
C ASP A 424 1.60 -20.04 -18.82
N ASP A 425 2.56 -19.45 -19.54
CA ASP A 425 3.17 -20.07 -20.72
C ASP A 425 4.10 -21.28 -20.44
N LYS A 426 4.35 -21.56 -19.15
CA LYS A 426 5.15 -22.71 -18.69
C LYS A 426 4.28 -23.87 -18.21
N ARG A 427 2.95 -23.69 -18.12
CA ARG A 427 2.06 -24.72 -17.59
C ARG A 427 2.05 -25.96 -18.48
N PRO A 428 2.36 -27.17 -17.96
CA PRO A 428 2.27 -28.40 -18.72
C PRO A 428 0.85 -28.62 -19.28
N GLY A 429 0.75 -28.99 -20.54
CA GLY A 429 -0.55 -29.28 -21.18
C GLY A 429 -1.34 -28.06 -21.64
N MET A 430 -0.77 -26.87 -21.64
CA MET A 430 -1.39 -25.70 -22.25
C MET A 430 -1.60 -25.95 -23.75
N ILE A 431 -2.83 -25.87 -24.21
CA ILE A 431 -3.19 -25.98 -25.64
C ILE A 431 -3.01 -24.62 -26.27
N LYS A 432 -2.12 -24.55 -27.25
CA LYS A 432 -1.91 -23.34 -28.07
C LYS A 432 -2.72 -23.38 -29.34
N ASN A 433 -3.14 -22.25 -29.83
CA ASN A 433 -3.77 -22.13 -31.14
C ASN A 433 -2.73 -22.38 -32.26
N ALA A 434 -3.19 -22.69 -33.44
CA ALA A 434 -2.31 -23.05 -34.57
C ALA A 434 -1.46 -21.88 -35.10
N ASP A 435 -1.80 -20.65 -34.71
CA ASP A 435 -1.20 -19.38 -35.11
C ASP A 435 -0.23 -18.81 -34.06
N GLU A 436 0.09 -19.57 -33.02
CA GLU A 436 1.02 -19.20 -31.94
C GLU A 436 2.41 -19.89 -32.06
#